data_c28eccf60b73db4eb85115c7f1e07e46
#
_entry.id   c28eccf60b73db4eb85115c7f1e07e46
#
_cell.length_a   1.000
_cell.length_b   1.000
_cell.length_c   1.000
_cell.angle_alpha   90.00
_cell.angle_beta   90.00
_cell.angle_gamma   90.00
#
_symmetry.space_group_name_H-M   'P 1'
#
loop_
_entity.id
_entity.type
_entity.pdbx_description
1 polymer ?
#
loop_
_entity_poly.entity_id
_entity_poly.type
_entity_poly.pdbx_seq_one_letter_code
_entity_poly.pdbx_strand_id
1 'polypeptide(L)'
;MSPSVQLLKNRYLKNIKENPDLYIGIELEFPIVHVNGQATDIEVSKDLMRFLVDALSLEVEKEDQDGNPIQLVEPKSQDRILFEVSYTTLEFAFGRAQKIQEVEGRFQAYMKVIQEKLGQKDHAIQGWGIHPNWDINDNRPVAYPRYQMLMDYLQMGSRQDRADLHDFPQYGAFICGSQVQLDVSTVNYLRVINAFTQIEAAKAYLFANSEFSGAEWDTKISRDIFWEASMHGIYPENVGVNAKLFKDEDDFFDYLDRSAIFTAERDG
;
A
#
# COMPACT_ATOMS: atom_id res chain seq x y z
N MET A 1 -28.93 3.22 16.26
CA MET A 1 -27.52 3.42 15.93
C MET A 1 -26.69 3.01 17.14
N SER A 2 -25.70 2.11 16.94
CA SER A 2 -24.80 1.68 18.02
C SER A 2 -23.84 2.81 18.41
N PRO A 3 -23.29 2.84 19.65
CA PRO A 3 -22.25 3.80 20.01
C PRO A 3 -21.01 3.73 19.11
N SER A 4 -20.62 2.55 18.64
CA SER A 4 -19.50 2.33 17.73
C SER A 4 -19.74 2.99 16.37
N VAL A 5 -20.90 2.82 15.77
CA VAL A 5 -21.30 3.51 14.53
C VAL A 5 -21.22 5.03 14.68
N GLN A 6 -21.66 5.58 15.82
CA GLN A 6 -21.55 7.03 16.06
C GLN A 6 -20.08 7.49 16.15
N LEU A 7 -19.20 6.71 16.78
CA LEU A 7 -17.77 7.00 16.83
C LEU A 7 -17.13 6.94 15.43
N LEU A 8 -17.48 5.95 14.61
CA LEU A 8 -17.03 5.83 13.23
C LEU A 8 -17.46 7.05 12.40
N LYS A 9 -18.74 7.43 12.44
CA LYS A 9 -19.23 8.64 11.77
C LYS A 9 -18.45 9.88 12.18
N ASN A 10 -18.29 10.10 13.48
CA ASN A 10 -17.55 11.25 13.98
C ASN A 10 -16.10 11.27 13.48
N ARG A 11 -15.45 10.10 13.37
CA ARG A 11 -14.08 10.01 12.91
C ARG A 11 -13.96 10.26 11.40
N TYR A 12 -14.78 9.60 10.59
CA TYR A 12 -14.67 9.64 9.14
C TYR A 12 -15.21 10.93 8.53
N LEU A 13 -16.32 11.46 9.10
CA LEU A 13 -16.98 12.65 8.57
C LEU A 13 -16.48 13.98 9.16
N LYS A 14 -15.65 13.93 10.20
CA LYS A 14 -15.17 15.12 10.93
C LYS A 14 -14.56 16.20 10.02
N ASN A 15 -13.81 15.79 9.02
CA ASN A 15 -13.04 16.71 8.18
C ASN A 15 -13.60 16.83 6.75
N ILE A 16 -14.72 16.19 6.48
CA ILE A 16 -15.34 16.23 5.15
C ILE A 16 -15.97 17.62 4.94
N LYS A 17 -15.75 18.20 3.77
CA LYS A 17 -16.25 19.53 3.42
C LYS A 17 -17.48 19.42 2.54
N GLU A 18 -18.35 20.42 2.58
CA GLU A 18 -19.46 20.53 1.63
C GLU A 18 -18.94 20.84 0.22
N ASN A 19 -17.96 21.75 0.14
CA ASN A 19 -17.31 22.15 -1.11
C ASN A 19 -15.80 21.88 -0.99
N PRO A 20 -15.33 20.68 -1.37
CA PRO A 20 -13.92 20.34 -1.33
C PRO A 20 -13.16 20.98 -2.51
N ASP A 21 -11.82 21.02 -2.38
CA ASP A 21 -10.94 21.58 -3.40
C ASP A 21 -10.69 20.60 -4.57
N LEU A 22 -11.26 19.39 -4.51
CA LEU A 22 -11.13 18.31 -5.49
C LEU A 22 -9.68 17.87 -5.71
N TYR A 23 -8.91 17.76 -4.63
CA TYR A 23 -7.58 17.18 -4.68
C TYR A 23 -7.62 15.68 -4.99
N ILE A 24 -6.53 15.23 -5.62
CA ILE A 24 -6.18 13.81 -5.76
C ILE A 24 -4.95 13.51 -4.93
N GLY A 25 -4.91 12.32 -4.32
CA GLY A 25 -3.72 11.69 -3.74
C GLY A 25 -3.37 10.47 -4.57
N ILE A 26 -2.08 10.21 -4.73
CA ILE A 26 -1.59 9.05 -5.49
C ILE A 26 -0.47 8.40 -4.69
N GLU A 27 -0.55 7.09 -4.55
CA GLU A 27 0.51 6.25 -4.02
C GLU A 27 0.87 5.20 -5.07
N LEU A 28 2.18 5.01 -5.29
CA LEU A 28 2.71 4.06 -6.26
C LEU A 28 3.82 3.24 -5.61
N GLU A 29 3.65 1.93 -5.59
CA GLU A 29 4.63 0.99 -5.04
C GLU A 29 5.35 0.24 -6.17
N PHE A 30 6.64 0.03 -5.98
CA PHE A 30 7.49 -0.65 -6.96
C PHE A 30 8.48 -1.58 -6.28
N PRO A 31 8.72 -2.79 -6.83
CA PRO A 31 9.83 -3.60 -6.40
C PRO A 31 11.18 -3.00 -6.85
N ILE A 32 12.18 -3.07 -5.98
CA ILE A 32 13.58 -2.84 -6.30
C ILE A 32 14.17 -4.18 -6.73
N VAL A 33 14.51 -4.33 -7.99
CA VAL A 33 14.90 -5.61 -8.60
C VAL A 33 16.36 -5.59 -8.99
N HIS A 34 17.11 -6.65 -8.68
CA HIS A 34 18.42 -6.91 -9.30
C HIS A 34 18.21 -7.40 -10.72
N VAL A 35 18.69 -6.64 -11.74
CA VAL A 35 18.36 -6.87 -13.16
C VAL A 35 18.90 -8.17 -13.73
N ASN A 36 19.86 -8.80 -13.06
CA ASN A 36 20.44 -10.09 -13.45
C ASN A 36 19.75 -11.29 -12.75
N GLY A 37 18.57 -11.10 -12.16
CA GLY A 37 17.79 -12.18 -11.52
C GLY A 37 18.37 -12.70 -10.21
N GLN A 38 19.20 -11.91 -9.53
CA GLN A 38 19.68 -12.20 -8.18
C GLN A 38 18.72 -11.59 -7.13
N ALA A 39 18.92 -11.94 -5.87
CA ALA A 39 18.24 -11.28 -4.77
C ALA A 39 18.58 -9.78 -4.76
N THR A 40 17.61 -8.95 -4.39
CA THR A 40 17.83 -7.52 -4.17
C THR A 40 18.82 -7.33 -3.02
N ASP A 41 19.89 -6.58 -3.27
CA ASP A 41 20.82 -6.18 -2.21
C ASP A 41 20.22 -5.07 -1.35
N ILE A 42 19.87 -5.41 -0.12
CA ILE A 42 19.26 -4.48 0.85
C ILE A 42 20.16 -3.27 1.11
N GLU A 43 21.48 -3.43 1.09
CA GLU A 43 22.38 -2.29 1.30
C GLU A 43 22.34 -1.32 0.11
N VAL A 44 22.11 -1.79 -1.11
CA VAL A 44 21.85 -0.92 -2.27
C VAL A 44 20.56 -0.12 -2.07
N SER A 45 19.51 -0.76 -1.55
CA SER A 45 18.25 -0.08 -1.24
C SER A 45 18.43 0.99 -0.16
N LYS A 46 19.14 0.67 0.94
CA LYS A 46 19.45 1.64 2.00
C LYS A 46 20.34 2.78 1.51
N ASP A 47 21.35 2.47 0.68
CA ASP A 47 22.20 3.49 0.05
C ASP A 47 21.42 4.41 -0.87
N LEU A 48 20.41 3.90 -1.56
CA LEU A 48 19.51 4.75 -2.33
C LEU A 48 18.85 5.79 -1.46
N MET A 49 18.24 5.40 -0.34
CA MET A 49 17.55 6.36 0.54
C MET A 49 18.51 7.42 1.10
N ARG A 50 19.70 7.03 1.54
CA ARG A 50 20.75 7.96 1.99
C ARG A 50 21.14 8.94 0.88
N PHE A 51 21.31 8.45 -0.34
CA PHE A 51 21.66 9.28 -1.51
C PHE A 51 20.56 10.29 -1.86
N LEU A 52 19.28 9.89 -1.77
CA LEU A 52 18.16 10.77 -2.15
C LEU A 52 18.01 11.99 -1.25
N VAL A 53 18.44 11.93 0.01
CA VAL A 53 18.47 13.09 0.92
C VAL A 53 19.19 14.27 0.28
N ASP A 54 20.40 14.05 -0.22
CA ASP A 54 21.20 15.12 -0.82
C ASP A 54 20.80 15.39 -2.28
N ALA A 55 20.60 14.32 -3.08
CA ALA A 55 20.36 14.42 -4.51
C ALA A 55 19.05 15.13 -4.88
N LEU A 56 18.03 14.99 -4.03
CA LEU A 56 16.70 15.58 -4.21
C LEU A 56 16.34 16.61 -3.14
N SER A 57 17.28 16.92 -2.23
CA SER A 57 17.06 17.84 -1.09
C SER A 57 15.84 17.43 -0.25
N LEU A 58 15.72 16.13 0.03
CA LEU A 58 14.66 15.57 0.86
C LEU A 58 15.05 15.59 2.34
N GLU A 59 14.08 15.66 3.21
CA GLU A 59 14.25 15.55 4.66
C GLU A 59 13.94 14.13 5.14
N VAL A 60 14.71 13.64 6.12
CA VAL A 60 14.44 12.36 6.76
C VAL A 60 13.25 12.51 7.72
N GLU A 61 12.15 11.80 7.45
CA GLU A 61 10.95 11.83 8.30
C GLU A 61 10.92 10.64 9.26
N LYS A 62 11.47 9.47 8.84
CA LYS A 62 11.60 8.29 9.68
C LYS A 62 12.89 7.54 9.41
N GLU A 63 13.41 6.92 10.47
CA GLU A 63 14.56 6.03 10.43
C GLU A 63 14.18 4.64 11.01
N ASP A 64 14.91 3.60 10.59
CA ASP A 64 14.83 2.29 11.21
C ASP A 64 15.60 2.26 12.55
N GLN A 65 15.60 1.10 13.23
CA GLN A 65 16.28 0.92 14.51
C GLN A 65 17.81 1.10 14.43
N ASP A 66 18.38 0.98 13.24
CA ASP A 66 19.82 1.11 12.98
C ASP A 66 20.19 2.54 12.47
N GLY A 67 19.23 3.45 12.39
CA GLY A 67 19.42 4.83 11.95
C GLY A 67 19.48 4.98 10.43
N ASN A 68 19.00 4.02 9.65
CA ASN A 68 18.89 4.20 8.20
C ASN A 68 17.59 4.93 7.86
N PRO A 69 17.61 5.92 6.95
CA PRO A 69 16.40 6.55 6.46
C PRO A 69 15.45 5.52 5.81
N ILE A 70 14.20 5.49 6.25
CA ILE A 70 13.16 4.62 5.70
C ILE A 70 11.98 5.39 5.13
N GLN A 71 11.88 6.67 5.44
CA GLN A 71 10.89 7.58 4.87
C GLN A 71 11.49 8.96 4.74
N LEU A 72 11.42 9.49 3.52
CA LEU A 72 11.87 10.83 3.15
C LEU A 72 10.67 11.67 2.74
N VAL A 73 10.76 12.99 2.94
CA VAL A 73 9.71 13.94 2.55
C VAL A 73 10.31 15.12 1.78
N GLU A 74 9.64 15.54 0.71
CA GLU A 74 9.91 16.81 0.03
C GLU A 74 9.15 17.93 0.78
N PRO A 75 9.84 18.91 1.37
CA PRO A 75 9.20 19.86 2.28
C PRO A 75 8.09 20.71 1.68
N LYS A 76 8.14 21.00 0.37
CA LYS A 76 7.18 21.87 -0.32
C LYS A 76 5.97 21.12 -0.83
N SER A 77 6.20 20.07 -1.61
CA SER A 77 5.12 19.26 -2.21
C SER A 77 4.50 18.30 -1.23
N GLN A 78 5.22 17.96 -0.14
CA GLN A 78 4.85 16.90 0.81
C GLN A 78 4.81 15.51 0.17
N ASP A 79 5.54 15.32 -0.94
CA ASP A 79 5.76 14.00 -1.50
C ASP A 79 6.64 13.18 -0.57
N ARG A 80 6.36 11.91 -0.43
CA ARG A 80 7.16 10.97 0.35
C ARG A 80 7.72 9.88 -0.54
N ILE A 81 8.94 9.47 -0.24
CA ILE A 81 9.57 8.27 -0.77
C ILE A 81 9.92 7.41 0.43
N LEU A 82 9.43 6.19 0.44
CA LEU A 82 9.58 5.31 1.61
C LEU A 82 9.71 3.84 1.22
N PHE A 83 10.20 3.02 2.13
CA PHE A 83 10.06 1.58 2.02
C PHE A 83 8.67 1.14 2.48
N GLU A 84 8.00 0.30 1.68
CA GLU A 84 6.73 -0.30 2.07
C GLU A 84 6.94 -1.73 2.52
N VAL A 85 6.74 -1.97 3.83
CA VAL A 85 6.93 -3.23 4.55
C VAL A 85 8.36 -3.76 4.52
N SER A 86 9.01 -3.89 3.37
CA SER A 86 10.37 -4.43 3.22
C SER A 86 11.33 -3.45 2.53
N TYR A 87 12.64 -3.70 2.66
CA TYR A 87 13.66 -2.90 1.96
C TYR A 87 13.71 -3.17 0.44
N THR A 88 12.93 -4.12 -0.06
CA THR A 88 12.88 -4.48 -1.47
C THR A 88 11.70 -3.85 -2.22
N THR A 89 10.87 -3.08 -1.53
CA THR A 89 9.72 -2.36 -2.09
C THR A 89 9.81 -0.88 -1.78
N LEU A 90 9.67 -0.04 -2.80
CA LEU A 90 9.73 1.42 -2.70
C LEU A 90 8.37 2.02 -3.03
N GLU A 91 7.87 2.90 -2.16
CA GLU A 91 6.62 3.62 -2.35
C GLU A 91 6.89 5.10 -2.61
N PHE A 92 6.08 5.67 -3.50
CA PHE A 92 5.91 7.11 -3.68
C PHE A 92 4.52 7.49 -3.20
N ALA A 93 4.42 8.21 -2.10
CA ALA A 93 3.17 8.81 -1.63
C ALA A 93 3.17 10.31 -1.96
N PHE A 94 2.51 10.68 -3.07
CA PHE A 94 2.52 12.05 -3.55
C PHE A 94 1.66 12.98 -2.71
N GLY A 95 2.18 14.16 -2.45
CA GLY A 95 1.40 15.26 -1.89
C GLY A 95 0.24 15.65 -2.82
N ARG A 96 -0.82 16.16 -2.21
CA ARG A 96 -2.08 16.50 -2.89
C ARG A 96 -1.85 17.32 -4.15
N ALA A 97 -2.54 16.97 -5.22
CA ALA A 97 -2.51 17.65 -6.51
C ALA A 97 -3.94 17.87 -7.05
N GLN A 98 -4.12 18.83 -7.94
CA GLN A 98 -5.38 19.02 -8.63
C GLN A 98 -5.40 18.39 -10.03
N LYS A 99 -4.21 18.06 -10.55
CA LYS A 99 -4.05 17.46 -11.89
C LYS A 99 -3.04 16.33 -11.84
N ILE A 100 -3.37 15.24 -12.54
CA ILE A 100 -2.49 14.07 -12.63
C ILE A 100 -1.13 14.41 -13.27
N GLN A 101 -1.09 15.38 -14.20
CA GLN A 101 0.13 15.84 -14.87
C GLN A 101 1.14 16.49 -13.89
N GLU A 102 0.67 17.06 -12.78
CA GLU A 102 1.54 17.60 -11.74
C GLU A 102 2.28 16.46 -11.02
N VAL A 103 1.56 15.37 -10.73
CA VAL A 103 2.13 14.14 -10.14
C VAL A 103 3.08 13.46 -11.11
N GLU A 104 2.69 13.32 -12.37
CA GLU A 104 3.51 12.72 -13.42
C GLU A 104 4.86 13.44 -13.55
N GLY A 105 4.86 14.77 -13.60
CA GLY A 105 6.11 15.54 -13.71
C GLY A 105 7.05 15.30 -12.54
N ARG A 106 6.54 15.25 -11.31
CA ARG A 106 7.34 14.94 -10.11
C ARG A 106 7.84 13.50 -10.12
N PHE A 107 6.96 12.56 -10.45
CA PHE A 107 7.31 11.14 -10.57
C PHE A 107 8.46 10.91 -11.57
N GLN A 108 8.37 11.49 -12.77
CA GLN A 108 9.43 11.36 -13.78
C GLN A 108 10.78 11.93 -13.30
N ALA A 109 10.75 13.04 -12.56
CA ALA A 109 11.96 13.62 -11.99
C ALA A 109 12.61 12.69 -10.95
N TYR A 110 11.81 12.11 -10.03
CA TYR A 110 12.29 11.15 -9.04
C TYR A 110 12.80 9.86 -9.70
N MET A 111 12.02 9.30 -10.64
CA MET A 111 12.38 8.10 -11.36
C MET A 111 13.73 8.19 -12.06
N LYS A 112 14.01 9.31 -12.70
CA LYS A 112 15.30 9.53 -13.37
C LYS A 112 16.48 9.37 -12.40
N VAL A 113 16.43 10.06 -11.26
CA VAL A 113 17.50 10.04 -10.25
C VAL A 113 17.64 8.66 -9.61
N ILE A 114 16.52 8.02 -9.29
CA ILE A 114 16.49 6.69 -8.65
C ILE A 114 17.06 5.63 -9.60
N GLN A 115 16.59 5.60 -10.86
CA GLN A 115 17.06 4.61 -11.84
C GLN A 115 18.55 4.77 -12.17
N GLU A 116 19.03 6.02 -12.29
CA GLU A 116 20.45 6.30 -12.48
C GLU A 116 21.31 5.79 -11.30
N LYS A 117 20.84 5.98 -10.07
CA LYS A 117 21.55 5.51 -8.85
C LYS A 117 21.53 3.99 -8.74
N LEU A 118 20.39 3.35 -8.89
CA LEU A 118 20.22 1.91 -8.81
C LEU A 118 20.99 1.18 -9.92
N GLY A 119 20.99 1.73 -11.14
CA GLY A 119 21.68 1.17 -12.29
C GLY A 119 23.20 1.02 -12.11
N GLN A 120 23.82 1.83 -11.24
CA GLN A 120 25.24 1.71 -10.89
C GLN A 120 25.59 0.40 -10.15
N LYS A 121 24.58 -0.31 -9.67
CA LYS A 121 24.69 -1.56 -8.90
C LYS A 121 23.80 -2.67 -9.46
N ASP A 122 23.51 -2.62 -10.76
CA ASP A 122 22.66 -3.61 -11.43
C ASP A 122 21.25 -3.76 -10.81
N HIS A 123 20.71 -2.68 -10.24
CA HIS A 123 19.36 -2.64 -9.71
C HIS A 123 18.48 -1.63 -10.48
N ALA A 124 17.18 -1.85 -10.42
CA ALA A 124 16.17 -0.97 -10.99
C ALA A 124 14.84 -1.08 -10.24
N ILE A 125 14.00 -0.06 -10.24
CA ILE A 125 12.58 -0.23 -9.90
C ILE A 125 11.81 -0.59 -11.16
N GLN A 126 10.85 -1.51 -11.01
CA GLN A 126 10.05 -2.04 -12.12
C GLN A 126 8.55 -2.03 -11.77
N GLY A 127 7.69 -1.95 -12.77
CA GLY A 127 6.23 -1.88 -12.58
C GLY A 127 5.57 -3.24 -12.44
N TRP A 128 5.90 -3.99 -11.40
CA TRP A 128 5.28 -5.28 -11.08
C TRP A 128 4.40 -5.20 -9.83
N GLY A 129 3.26 -5.84 -9.85
CA GLY A 129 2.39 -5.98 -8.68
C GLY A 129 2.88 -7.01 -7.66
N ILE A 130 3.84 -7.84 -8.04
CA ILE A 130 4.56 -8.79 -7.16
C ILE A 130 6.02 -8.74 -7.54
N HIS A 131 6.90 -8.74 -6.54
CA HIS A 131 8.35 -8.75 -6.76
C HIS A 131 8.77 -10.01 -7.54
N PRO A 132 9.42 -9.91 -8.72
CA PRO A 132 9.72 -11.09 -9.55
C PRO A 132 10.67 -12.10 -8.87
N ASN A 133 11.50 -11.64 -7.94
CA ASN A 133 12.48 -12.47 -7.21
C ASN A 133 12.03 -12.67 -5.74
N TRP A 134 10.72 -12.75 -5.49
CA TRP A 134 10.13 -12.86 -4.16
C TRP A 134 10.66 -14.06 -3.35
N ASP A 135 10.98 -15.16 -4.02
CA ASP A 135 11.40 -16.45 -3.43
C ASP A 135 12.86 -16.48 -2.97
N ILE A 136 13.71 -15.62 -3.55
CA ILE A 136 15.14 -15.52 -3.20
C ILE A 136 15.49 -14.27 -2.41
N ASN A 137 14.57 -13.31 -2.30
CA ASN A 137 14.79 -12.09 -1.53
C ASN A 137 14.72 -12.31 -0.03
N ASP A 138 15.36 -11.43 0.71
CA ASP A 138 15.12 -11.27 2.13
C ASP A 138 13.79 -10.52 2.33
N ASN A 139 12.73 -11.27 2.60
CA ASN A 139 11.38 -10.76 2.81
C ASN A 139 11.12 -10.34 4.29
N ARG A 140 12.18 -10.02 5.05
CA ARG A 140 12.00 -9.46 6.40
C ARG A 140 11.44 -8.04 6.32
N PRO A 141 10.60 -7.67 7.30
CA PRO A 141 10.12 -6.31 7.36
C PRO A 141 11.26 -5.32 7.66
N VAL A 142 11.09 -4.09 7.20
CA VAL A 142 11.90 -2.96 7.68
C VAL A 142 11.92 -2.96 9.21
N ALA A 143 13.08 -2.71 9.81
CA ALA A 143 13.27 -2.71 11.26
C ALA A 143 12.57 -1.51 11.92
N TYR A 144 11.24 -1.50 11.79
CA TYR A 144 10.34 -0.47 12.33
C TYR A 144 9.10 -1.13 12.95
N PRO A 145 8.66 -0.72 14.16
CA PRO A 145 7.64 -1.43 14.93
C PRO A 145 6.34 -1.73 14.19
N ARG A 146 5.84 -0.79 13.37
CA ARG A 146 4.61 -0.96 12.60
C ARG A 146 4.70 -2.14 11.61
N TYR A 147 5.82 -2.26 10.89
CA TYR A 147 5.99 -3.32 9.91
C TYR A 147 6.27 -4.66 10.55
N GLN A 148 6.98 -4.66 11.69
CA GLN A 148 7.15 -5.86 12.49
C GLN A 148 5.80 -6.39 12.98
N MET A 149 4.96 -5.52 13.56
CA MET A 149 3.61 -5.87 14.01
C MET A 149 2.75 -6.44 12.86
N LEU A 150 2.81 -5.82 11.66
CA LEU A 150 2.07 -6.31 10.51
C LEU A 150 2.52 -7.71 10.12
N MET A 151 3.82 -7.95 10.03
CA MET A 151 4.34 -9.27 9.66
C MET A 151 4.04 -10.34 10.72
N ASP A 152 4.09 -10.00 12.00
CA ASP A 152 3.69 -10.89 13.09
C ASP A 152 2.21 -11.28 12.98
N TYR A 153 1.35 -10.30 12.64
CA TYR A 153 -0.07 -10.54 12.39
C TYR A 153 -0.30 -11.46 11.19
N LEU A 154 0.36 -11.22 10.06
CA LEU A 154 0.23 -12.07 8.87
C LEU A 154 0.70 -13.51 9.12
N GLN A 155 1.79 -13.68 9.87
CA GLN A 155 2.33 -14.99 10.24
C GLN A 155 1.38 -15.80 11.15
N MET A 156 0.43 -15.16 11.81
CA MET A 156 -0.56 -15.90 12.60
C MET A 156 -1.43 -16.82 11.73
N GLY A 157 -1.58 -16.52 10.44
CA GLY A 157 -2.29 -17.36 9.48
C GLY A 157 -1.71 -18.77 9.39
N SER A 158 -0.39 -18.90 9.36
CA SER A 158 0.29 -20.18 9.31
C SER A 158 0.09 -21.07 10.55
N ARG A 159 -0.43 -20.50 11.63
CA ARG A 159 -0.75 -21.23 12.88
C ARG A 159 -2.23 -21.64 12.95
N GLN A 160 -3.03 -21.25 11.96
CA GLN A 160 -4.43 -21.63 11.88
C GLN A 160 -4.55 -22.98 11.18
N ASP A 161 -5.36 -23.87 11.70
CA ASP A 161 -5.74 -25.13 11.03
C ASP A 161 -6.88 -24.84 10.03
N ARG A 162 -6.53 -24.09 8.97
CA ARG A 162 -7.48 -23.63 7.94
C ARG A 162 -6.90 -23.87 6.55
N ALA A 163 -7.53 -24.76 5.80
CA ALA A 163 -7.11 -25.12 4.43
C ALA A 163 -7.41 -24.03 3.38
N ASP A 164 -8.17 -23.00 3.74
CA ASP A 164 -8.53 -21.87 2.88
C ASP A 164 -7.55 -20.71 2.96
N LEU A 165 -6.52 -20.78 3.81
CA LEU A 165 -5.46 -19.79 3.86
C LEU A 165 -4.26 -20.24 3.02
N HIS A 166 -3.58 -19.27 2.38
CA HIS A 166 -2.35 -19.57 1.63
C HIS A 166 -1.11 -19.67 2.54
N ASP A 167 -0.04 -20.31 2.04
CA ASP A 167 1.20 -20.59 2.78
C ASP A 167 2.29 -19.51 2.60
N PHE A 168 1.92 -18.27 2.28
CA PHE A 168 2.85 -17.18 2.01
C PHE A 168 2.67 -16.00 2.98
N PRO A 169 2.94 -16.18 4.30
CA PRO A 169 2.65 -15.13 5.29
C PRO A 169 3.51 -13.87 5.12
N GLN A 170 4.61 -13.94 4.36
CA GLN A 170 5.46 -12.78 4.08
C GLN A 170 4.99 -11.95 2.88
N TYR A 171 3.81 -12.23 2.32
CA TYR A 171 3.35 -11.58 1.10
C TYR A 171 3.35 -10.05 1.16
N GLY A 172 3.11 -9.46 2.32
CA GLY A 172 3.20 -8.03 2.52
C GLY A 172 4.56 -7.41 2.19
N ALA A 173 5.64 -8.22 2.19
CA ALA A 173 6.98 -7.74 1.88
C ALA A 173 7.31 -7.71 0.38
N PHE A 174 6.50 -8.33 -0.47
CA PHE A 174 6.81 -8.47 -1.90
C PHE A 174 5.64 -8.12 -2.84
N ILE A 175 4.46 -7.78 -2.34
CA ILE A 175 3.38 -7.22 -3.16
C ILE A 175 3.53 -5.71 -3.30
N CYS A 176 3.15 -5.16 -4.46
CA CYS A 176 3.17 -3.75 -4.77
C CYS A 176 1.83 -3.31 -5.35
N GLY A 177 1.37 -2.12 -5.02
CA GLY A 177 0.10 -1.59 -5.46
C GLY A 177 0.16 -0.16 -5.94
N SER A 178 -0.95 0.27 -6.48
CA SER A 178 -1.19 1.69 -6.78
C SER A 178 -2.50 2.10 -6.15
N GLN A 179 -2.51 3.24 -5.47
CA GLN A 179 -3.69 3.77 -4.81
C GLN A 179 -4.00 5.18 -5.33
N VAL A 180 -5.28 5.48 -5.46
CA VAL A 180 -5.77 6.82 -5.79
C VAL A 180 -6.79 7.23 -4.75
N GLN A 181 -6.53 8.35 -4.07
CA GLN A 181 -7.43 8.99 -3.14
C GLN A 181 -8.10 10.19 -3.83
N LEU A 182 -9.38 10.38 -3.56
CA LEU A 182 -10.16 11.48 -4.10
C LEU A 182 -10.76 12.32 -2.99
N ASP A 183 -10.69 13.62 -3.14
CA ASP A 183 -11.43 14.55 -2.30
C ASP A 183 -12.94 14.41 -2.59
N VAL A 184 -13.72 14.23 -1.54
CA VAL A 184 -15.17 14.05 -1.63
C VAL A 184 -15.90 15.04 -0.73
N SER A 185 -17.15 15.34 -1.07
CA SER A 185 -18.01 16.22 -0.27
C SER A 185 -18.98 15.45 0.61
N THR A 186 -19.56 16.14 1.59
CA THR A 186 -20.62 15.61 2.44
C THR A 186 -21.83 15.11 1.64
N VAL A 187 -22.06 15.65 0.44
CA VAL A 187 -23.22 15.30 -0.39
C VAL A 187 -22.94 14.23 -1.45
N ASN A 188 -21.64 13.88 -1.71
CA ASN A 188 -21.33 12.95 -2.79
C ASN A 188 -20.51 11.73 -2.39
N TYR A 189 -19.89 11.68 -1.18
CA TYR A 189 -18.96 10.63 -0.80
C TYR A 189 -19.54 9.22 -0.96
N LEU A 190 -20.77 8.98 -0.55
CA LEU A 190 -21.42 7.67 -0.65
C LEU A 190 -21.63 7.27 -2.12
N ARG A 191 -22.01 8.21 -2.98
CA ARG A 191 -22.14 7.98 -4.42
C ARG A 191 -20.80 7.65 -5.06
N VAL A 192 -19.71 8.30 -4.62
CA VAL A 192 -18.35 8.02 -5.10
C VAL A 192 -17.92 6.63 -4.68
N ILE A 193 -18.11 6.25 -3.41
CA ILE A 193 -17.82 4.89 -2.91
C ILE A 193 -18.55 3.84 -3.76
N ASN A 194 -19.87 4.02 -3.95
CA ASN A 194 -20.67 3.11 -4.76
C ASN A 194 -20.21 3.05 -6.23
N ALA A 195 -19.80 4.17 -6.82
CA ALA A 195 -19.26 4.19 -8.18
C ALA A 195 -17.96 3.38 -8.31
N PHE A 196 -17.04 3.53 -7.34
CA PHE A 196 -15.79 2.75 -7.34
C PHE A 196 -16.05 1.26 -7.16
N THR A 197 -16.99 0.87 -6.29
CA THR A 197 -17.44 -0.53 -6.16
C THR A 197 -17.94 -1.11 -7.50
N GLN A 198 -18.69 -0.32 -8.28
CA GLN A 198 -19.22 -0.78 -9.57
C GLN A 198 -18.16 -0.96 -10.66
N ILE A 199 -17.08 -0.19 -10.63
CA ILE A 199 -16.00 -0.28 -11.64
C ILE A 199 -14.85 -1.21 -11.24
N GLU A 200 -14.93 -1.87 -10.08
CA GLU A 200 -13.83 -2.69 -9.55
C GLU A 200 -13.38 -3.79 -10.53
N ALA A 201 -14.32 -4.54 -11.09
CA ALA A 201 -14.00 -5.57 -12.10
C ALA A 201 -13.32 -4.99 -13.35
N ALA A 202 -13.72 -3.79 -13.78
CA ALA A 202 -13.10 -3.12 -14.93
C ALA A 202 -11.68 -2.65 -14.58
N LYS A 203 -11.44 -2.17 -13.35
CA LYS A 203 -10.10 -1.82 -12.85
C LYS A 203 -9.21 -3.06 -12.83
N ALA A 204 -9.67 -4.16 -12.26
CA ALA A 204 -8.93 -5.42 -12.24
C ALA A 204 -8.55 -5.88 -13.65
N TYR A 205 -9.46 -5.83 -14.60
CA TYR A 205 -9.21 -6.20 -15.99
C TYR A 205 -8.17 -5.30 -16.68
N LEU A 206 -8.22 -3.98 -16.44
CA LEU A 206 -7.33 -3.02 -17.11
C LEU A 206 -5.92 -2.96 -16.48
N PHE A 207 -5.82 -3.21 -15.19
CA PHE A 207 -4.58 -2.97 -14.42
C PHE A 207 -3.98 -4.24 -13.82
N ALA A 208 -4.48 -5.43 -14.20
CA ALA A 208 -3.93 -6.71 -13.76
C ALA A 208 -2.45 -6.86 -14.15
N ASN A 209 -1.56 -6.95 -13.15
CA ASN A 209 -0.12 -7.12 -13.35
C ASN A 209 0.56 -7.87 -12.19
N SER A 210 -0.20 -8.68 -11.45
CA SER A 210 0.28 -9.39 -10.26
C SER A 210 0.15 -10.90 -10.40
N GLU A 211 0.63 -11.46 -11.52
CA GLU A 211 0.76 -12.91 -11.68
C GLU A 211 1.80 -13.44 -10.69
N PHE A 212 1.47 -14.53 -9.99
CA PHE A 212 2.31 -15.12 -8.97
C PHE A 212 2.86 -16.47 -9.40
N SER A 213 4.18 -16.62 -9.38
CA SER A 213 4.89 -17.83 -9.79
C SER A 213 4.98 -18.91 -8.70
N GLY A 214 4.64 -18.58 -7.46
CA GLY A 214 4.78 -19.48 -6.31
C GLY A 214 3.59 -20.41 -6.09
N ALA A 215 2.49 -20.23 -6.82
CA ALA A 215 1.30 -21.06 -6.73
C ALA A 215 0.58 -21.15 -8.10
N GLU A 216 -0.16 -22.24 -8.31
CA GLU A 216 -0.99 -22.43 -9.52
C GLU A 216 -2.32 -21.67 -9.40
N TRP A 217 -2.24 -20.35 -9.22
CA TRP A 217 -3.41 -19.48 -9.21
C TRP A 217 -3.69 -18.99 -10.64
N ASP A 218 -4.78 -19.41 -11.23
CA ASP A 218 -5.19 -19.04 -12.59
C ASP A 218 -5.73 -17.60 -12.62
N THR A 219 -4.86 -16.62 -12.29
CA THR A 219 -5.21 -15.20 -12.26
C THR A 219 -4.02 -14.30 -12.52
N LYS A 220 -4.28 -13.10 -13.05
CA LYS A 220 -3.32 -12.00 -13.20
C LYS A 220 -3.45 -10.95 -12.09
N ILE A 221 -4.33 -11.20 -11.11
CA ILE A 221 -4.58 -10.34 -9.95
C ILE A 221 -4.37 -11.11 -8.64
N SER A 222 -3.28 -11.86 -8.55
CA SER A 222 -2.97 -12.70 -7.36
C SER A 222 -2.91 -11.92 -6.04
N ARG A 223 -2.75 -10.59 -6.10
CA ARG A 223 -2.83 -9.74 -4.90
C ARG A 223 -4.17 -9.89 -4.16
N ASP A 224 -5.27 -10.09 -4.88
CA ASP A 224 -6.58 -10.30 -4.25
C ASP A 224 -6.58 -11.60 -3.45
N ILE A 225 -6.00 -12.69 -4.01
CA ILE A 225 -5.88 -13.96 -3.29
C ILE A 225 -5.02 -13.82 -2.04
N PHE A 226 -3.91 -13.07 -2.12
CA PHE A 226 -3.07 -12.82 -0.95
C PHE A 226 -3.85 -12.16 0.20
N TRP A 227 -4.70 -11.19 -0.12
CA TRP A 227 -5.52 -10.54 0.91
C TRP A 227 -6.68 -11.42 1.39
N GLU A 228 -7.40 -12.06 0.46
CA GLU A 228 -8.61 -12.85 0.75
C GLU A 228 -8.28 -14.15 1.50
N ALA A 229 -7.24 -14.87 1.07
CA ALA A 229 -6.81 -16.12 1.70
C ALA A 229 -5.69 -15.91 2.74
N SER A 230 -5.81 -14.89 3.57
CA SER A 230 -4.86 -14.52 4.64
C SER A 230 -5.59 -14.19 5.94
N MET A 231 -4.81 -13.77 6.96
CA MET A 231 -5.37 -13.25 8.22
C MET A 231 -6.34 -12.08 8.03
N HIS A 232 -6.20 -11.28 6.96
CA HIS A 232 -7.16 -10.22 6.65
C HIS A 232 -8.51 -10.78 6.21
N GLY A 233 -8.52 -11.84 5.39
CA GLY A 233 -9.71 -12.45 4.84
C GLY A 233 -10.46 -13.41 5.78
N ILE A 234 -9.97 -13.62 7.00
CA ILE A 234 -10.71 -14.41 8.02
C ILE A 234 -12.11 -13.83 8.26
N TYR A 235 -12.22 -12.52 8.19
CA TYR A 235 -13.50 -11.81 8.25
C TYR A 235 -13.80 -11.22 6.87
N PRO A 236 -14.85 -11.67 6.19
CA PRO A 236 -15.15 -11.25 4.81
C PRO A 236 -15.31 -9.73 4.63
N GLU A 237 -15.71 -9.03 5.70
CA GLU A 237 -15.86 -7.57 5.69
C GLU A 237 -14.52 -6.81 5.61
N ASN A 238 -13.40 -7.47 5.84
CA ASN A 238 -12.06 -6.85 5.81
C ASN A 238 -11.42 -6.83 4.43
N VAL A 239 -11.96 -7.59 3.47
CA VAL A 239 -11.38 -7.75 2.13
C VAL A 239 -12.44 -7.70 1.05
N GLY A 240 -12.00 -7.44 -0.19
CA GLY A 240 -12.87 -7.38 -1.35
C GLY A 240 -13.73 -6.11 -1.39
N VAL A 241 -14.82 -6.20 -2.11
CA VAL A 241 -15.80 -5.11 -2.27
C VAL A 241 -17.16 -5.55 -1.79
N ASN A 242 -17.95 -4.62 -1.29
CA ASN A 242 -19.31 -4.91 -0.87
C ASN A 242 -20.14 -5.41 -2.06
N ALA A 243 -20.81 -6.55 -1.88
CA ALA A 243 -21.64 -7.18 -2.92
C ALA A 243 -22.87 -6.33 -3.30
N LYS A 244 -23.25 -5.39 -2.46
CA LYS A 244 -24.41 -4.50 -2.67
C LYS A 244 -23.97 -3.04 -2.51
N LEU A 245 -24.55 -2.18 -3.31
CA LEU A 245 -24.36 -0.75 -3.15
C LEU A 245 -24.99 -0.27 -1.86
N PHE A 246 -24.33 0.64 -1.18
CA PHE A 246 -24.85 1.27 0.01
C PHE A 246 -26.04 2.19 -0.34
N LYS A 247 -27.12 2.02 0.40
CA LYS A 247 -28.36 2.79 0.18
C LYS A 247 -28.26 4.19 0.77
N ASP A 248 -27.67 4.28 1.94
CA ASP A 248 -27.54 5.50 2.72
C ASP A 248 -26.30 5.43 3.61
N GLU A 249 -26.08 6.48 4.38
CA GLU A 249 -24.98 6.60 5.33
C GLU A 249 -25.02 5.53 6.42
N ASP A 250 -26.19 5.20 6.95
CA ASP A 250 -26.32 4.21 7.99
C ASP A 250 -25.90 2.82 7.50
N ASP A 251 -26.30 2.43 6.30
CA ASP A 251 -25.91 1.16 5.67
C ASP A 251 -24.37 1.07 5.48
N PHE A 252 -23.74 2.17 5.08
CA PHE A 252 -22.27 2.23 4.95
C PHE A 252 -21.56 2.11 6.31
N PHE A 253 -22.01 2.83 7.32
CA PHE A 253 -21.36 2.78 8.64
C PHE A 253 -21.67 1.49 9.41
N ASP A 254 -22.81 0.86 9.18
CA ASP A 254 -23.11 -0.49 9.68
C ASP A 254 -22.19 -1.54 9.02
N TYR A 255 -21.81 -1.37 7.75
CA TYR A 255 -20.81 -2.20 7.10
C TYR A 255 -19.43 -2.01 7.76
N LEU A 256 -18.99 -0.78 7.96
CA LEU A 256 -17.71 -0.49 8.62
C LEU A 256 -17.66 -1.02 10.06
N ASP A 257 -18.76 -0.97 10.80
CA ASP A 257 -18.85 -1.46 12.17
C ASP A 257 -18.68 -2.99 12.27
N ARG A 258 -18.92 -3.71 11.17
CA ARG A 258 -18.68 -5.17 11.09
C ARG A 258 -17.26 -5.55 10.78
N SER A 259 -16.43 -4.61 10.33
CA SER A 259 -15.01 -4.86 10.08
C SER A 259 -14.30 -5.26 11.37
N ALA A 260 -13.65 -6.41 11.37
CA ALA A 260 -13.01 -6.93 12.57
C ALA A 260 -11.70 -6.22 12.87
N ILE A 261 -11.47 -5.97 14.16
CA ILE A 261 -10.17 -5.59 14.70
C ILE A 261 -9.58 -6.81 15.40
N PHE A 262 -8.41 -7.29 14.95
CA PHE A 262 -7.77 -8.45 15.55
C PHE A 262 -7.15 -8.12 16.91
N THR A 263 -6.47 -6.99 16.99
CA THR A 263 -5.83 -6.52 18.23
C THR A 263 -5.91 -5.01 18.35
N ALA A 264 -5.94 -4.51 19.58
CA ALA A 264 -5.82 -3.10 19.88
C ALA A 264 -5.02 -2.92 21.17
N GLU A 265 -4.06 -2.00 21.15
CA GLU A 265 -3.34 -1.53 22.32
C GLU A 265 -3.88 -0.15 22.74
N ARG A 266 -4.12 0.02 24.02
CA ARG A 266 -4.57 1.29 24.61
C ARG A 266 -3.82 1.53 25.89
N ASP A 267 -3.18 2.68 25.96
CA ASP A 267 -2.50 3.18 27.17
C ASP A 267 -1.43 2.21 27.74
N GLY A 268 -0.79 1.48 26.84
CA GLY A 268 0.28 0.49 27.16
C GLY A 268 -0.25 -0.90 27.37
#